data_a1660ef6aa55fe7ee180205d69b0e993
#
_entry.id   a1660ef6aa55fe7ee180205d69b0e993
#
_cell.length_a   1.000
_cell.length_b   1.000
_cell.length_c   1.000
_cell.angle_alpha   90.00
_cell.angle_beta   90.00
_cell.angle_gamma   90.00
#
_symmetry.space_group_name_H-M   'P 1'
#
loop_
_entity.id
_entity.type
_entity.pdbx_description
1 polymer ?
#
loop_
_entity_poly.entity_id
_entity_poly.type
_entity_poly.pdbx_seq_one_letter_code
_entity_poly.pdbx_strand_id
1 'polypeptide(L)'
;MKRFIIIFALVAIVALPFALRSKRAAAEEHADDTVVIITPHNEAIRYEYGRGFQDWYRARTGRTVAVDWRVIGGTSEIAQFLEGGYVTAFQNYWTGKLGKPWSAAVQAAFQSDRLAADAPPGVREAREIFLRSAVGCGIDLFFGGGTYDFSKQAQAGRLVDSGLRELHPDWFTDDVIPRTHGGEEFWDPDGRWLGTVLSSYGIIYNRDSLRRLGFAGELRSWSDFADPRFVGEVALADPTKSGSIAEAFENMIQQQMQHRLRALQAAEPAVDAKTRETQAVREGWLAGLRLIQLIGANARYFTDTSQKPPIDVAAGDCAMGLCIDFYGRQQQEAVRRRGDSERIGYVSPAGGSAVAFVSDHQAPDDR
;
A
#
# COMPACT_ATOMS: atom_id res chain seq x y z
N MET A 1 -36.44 35.37 27.01
CA MET A 1 -36.34 33.92 27.07
C MET A 1 -35.74 33.29 25.79
N LYS A 2 -36.29 33.45 24.59
CA LYS A 2 -35.79 32.83 23.36
C LYS A 2 -34.28 33.10 23.05
N ARG A 3 -33.81 34.32 23.23
CA ARG A 3 -32.40 34.71 23.01
C ARG A 3 -31.43 34.00 24.00
N PHE A 4 -31.81 33.80 25.24
CA PHE A 4 -30.98 33.08 26.22
C PHE A 4 -30.90 31.57 25.90
N ILE A 5 -31.98 30.98 25.41
CA ILE A 5 -31.99 29.58 24.99
C ILE A 5 -31.03 29.36 23.79
N ILE A 6 -31.03 30.29 22.83
CA ILE A 6 -30.13 30.22 21.66
C ILE A 6 -28.66 30.37 22.10
N ILE A 7 -28.38 31.33 22.98
CA ILE A 7 -27.01 31.54 23.49
C ILE A 7 -26.56 30.29 24.27
N PHE A 8 -27.41 29.73 25.13
CA PHE A 8 -27.10 28.51 25.87
C PHE A 8 -26.87 27.32 24.95
N ALA A 9 -27.69 27.13 23.91
CA ALA A 9 -27.52 26.09 22.94
C ALA A 9 -26.18 26.23 22.16
N LEU A 10 -25.81 27.44 21.75
CA LEU A 10 -24.53 27.70 21.09
C LEU A 10 -23.34 27.42 22.01
N VAL A 11 -23.42 27.86 23.27
CA VAL A 11 -22.38 27.57 24.27
C VAL A 11 -22.27 26.07 24.53
N ALA A 12 -23.41 25.36 24.62
CA ALA A 12 -23.43 23.92 24.81
C ALA A 12 -22.81 23.18 23.62
N ILE A 13 -23.12 23.60 22.38
CA ILE A 13 -22.54 23.00 21.15
C ILE A 13 -21.01 23.19 21.12
N VAL A 14 -20.53 24.36 21.55
CA VAL A 14 -19.09 24.63 21.59
C VAL A 14 -18.41 23.90 22.73
N ALA A 15 -19.03 23.85 23.92
CA ALA A 15 -18.44 23.26 25.13
C ALA A 15 -18.51 21.73 25.15
N LEU A 16 -19.55 21.13 24.51
CA LEU A 16 -19.79 19.68 24.53
C LEU A 16 -18.63 18.83 24.00
N PRO A 17 -17.96 19.18 22.89
CA PRO A 17 -16.79 18.43 22.42
C PRO A 17 -15.65 18.42 23.44
N PHE A 18 -15.42 19.51 24.13
CA PHE A 18 -14.38 19.59 25.17
C PHE A 18 -14.76 18.81 26.42
N ALA A 19 -16.03 18.87 26.83
CA ALA A 19 -16.54 18.10 27.96
C ALA A 19 -16.56 16.59 27.73
N LEU A 20 -16.77 16.17 26.45
CA LEU A 20 -16.78 14.76 26.02
C LEU A 20 -15.40 14.26 25.57
N ARG A 21 -14.37 15.10 25.62
CA ARG A 21 -13.00 14.70 25.26
C ARG A 21 -12.59 13.51 26.10
N SER A 22 -12.17 12.44 25.43
CA SER A 22 -11.74 11.22 26.13
C SER A 22 -10.50 11.50 26.97
N LYS A 23 -10.39 10.86 28.15
CA LYS A 23 -9.20 10.95 29.02
C LYS A 23 -7.93 10.54 28.28
N ARG A 24 -8.05 9.68 27.25
CA ARG A 24 -6.96 9.22 26.40
C ARG A 24 -6.44 10.33 25.49
N ALA A 25 -7.32 11.10 24.84
CA ALA A 25 -6.91 12.23 24.02
C ALA A 25 -6.17 13.31 24.82
N ALA A 26 -6.56 13.53 26.09
CA ALA A 26 -5.86 14.43 26.99
C ALA A 26 -4.49 13.87 27.44
N ALA A 27 -4.37 12.55 27.61
CA ALA A 27 -3.12 11.90 27.95
C ALA A 27 -2.11 11.88 26.77
N GLU A 28 -2.58 11.81 25.54
CA GLU A 28 -1.74 11.89 24.34
C GLU A 28 -1.15 13.30 24.14
N GLU A 29 -1.86 14.35 24.56
CA GLU A 29 -1.38 15.73 24.48
C GLU A 29 -0.19 16.02 25.45
N HIS A 30 -0.03 15.21 26.49
CA HIS A 30 1.01 15.32 27.50
C HIS A 30 1.89 14.05 27.59
N ALA A 31 2.03 13.31 26.48
CA ALA A 31 2.89 12.14 26.45
C ALA A 31 4.37 12.52 26.59
N ASP A 32 5.15 11.63 27.23
CA ASP A 32 6.59 11.83 27.41
C ASP A 32 7.36 11.80 26.09
N ASP A 33 6.87 11.03 25.13
CA ASP A 33 7.49 10.84 23.82
C ASP A 33 6.41 10.96 22.72
N THR A 34 6.87 11.22 21.48
CA THR A 34 6.02 11.23 20.30
C THR A 34 6.69 10.47 19.18
N VAL A 35 5.94 9.63 18.47
CA VAL A 35 6.36 9.00 17.23
C VAL A 35 5.45 9.43 16.09
N VAL A 36 6.04 9.89 15.00
CA VAL A 36 5.31 10.35 13.80
C VAL A 36 5.29 9.23 12.76
N ILE A 37 4.10 8.71 12.49
CA ILE A 37 3.91 7.57 11.59
C ILE A 37 3.10 8.00 10.36
N ILE A 38 3.68 7.84 9.17
CA ILE A 38 2.94 8.02 7.91
C ILE A 38 2.37 6.68 7.44
N THR A 39 1.09 6.69 7.04
CA THR A 39 0.40 5.43 6.71
C THR A 39 -0.77 5.63 5.75
N PRO A 40 -1.03 4.67 4.83
CA PRO A 40 -2.25 4.61 4.05
C PRO A 40 -3.39 3.87 4.76
N HIS A 41 -3.15 3.31 5.95
CA HIS A 41 -4.12 2.47 6.64
C HIS A 41 -5.33 3.24 7.18
N ASN A 42 -6.48 2.54 7.24
CA ASN A 42 -7.72 3.07 7.78
C ASN A 42 -7.66 3.29 9.31
N GLU A 43 -8.66 4.00 9.83
CA GLU A 43 -8.74 4.37 11.25
C GLU A 43 -8.73 3.15 12.18
N ALA A 44 -9.40 2.06 11.82
CA ALA A 44 -9.48 0.86 12.67
C ALA A 44 -8.09 0.23 12.87
N ILE A 45 -7.29 0.11 11.80
CA ILE A 45 -5.92 -0.41 11.88
C ILE A 45 -5.05 0.53 12.71
N ARG A 46 -5.11 1.84 12.44
CA ARG A 46 -4.35 2.84 13.21
C ARG A 46 -4.69 2.83 14.69
N TYR A 47 -5.97 2.68 15.01
CA TYR A 47 -6.45 2.59 16.38
C TYR A 47 -5.89 1.38 17.12
N GLU A 48 -6.01 0.19 16.52
CA GLU A 48 -5.55 -1.05 17.16
C GLU A 48 -4.03 -1.10 17.31
N TYR A 49 -3.29 -0.76 16.24
CA TYR A 49 -1.82 -0.72 16.31
C TYR A 49 -1.31 0.38 17.24
N GLY A 50 -1.89 1.59 17.17
CA GLY A 50 -1.51 2.68 18.05
C GLY A 50 -1.73 2.35 19.52
N ARG A 51 -2.88 1.72 19.83
CA ARG A 51 -3.18 1.26 21.18
C ARG A 51 -2.21 0.17 21.67
N GLY A 52 -2.02 -0.85 20.83
CA GLY A 52 -1.09 -1.93 21.17
C GLY A 52 0.32 -1.44 21.40
N PHE A 53 0.80 -0.52 20.55
CA PHE A 53 2.11 0.11 20.69
C PHE A 53 2.22 0.95 21.99
N GLN A 54 1.23 1.78 22.29
CA GLN A 54 1.22 2.61 23.50
C GLN A 54 1.24 1.75 24.78
N ASP A 55 0.45 0.67 24.81
CA ASP A 55 0.40 -0.26 25.94
C ASP A 55 1.74 -1.00 26.10
N TRP A 56 2.31 -1.48 25.01
CA TRP A 56 3.62 -2.13 24.98
C TRP A 56 4.75 -1.18 25.41
N TYR A 57 4.76 0.04 24.87
CA TYR A 57 5.76 1.05 25.17
C TYR A 57 5.77 1.39 26.67
N ARG A 58 4.59 1.63 27.23
CA ARG A 58 4.44 1.88 28.67
C ARG A 58 4.93 0.71 29.53
N ALA A 59 4.55 -0.51 29.17
CA ALA A 59 4.97 -1.71 29.90
C ALA A 59 6.48 -1.91 29.88
N ARG A 60 7.15 -1.54 28.78
CA ARG A 60 8.59 -1.75 28.60
C ARG A 60 9.45 -0.61 29.13
N THR A 61 8.99 0.63 29.03
CA THR A 61 9.79 1.83 29.38
C THR A 61 9.33 2.56 30.62
N GLY A 62 8.10 2.31 31.08
CA GLY A 62 7.43 3.10 32.13
C GLY A 62 6.96 4.48 31.65
N ARG A 63 7.21 4.85 30.40
CA ARG A 63 6.87 6.16 29.81
C ARG A 63 5.63 6.07 28.93
N THR A 64 5.03 7.22 28.65
CA THR A 64 3.90 7.35 27.72
C THR A 64 4.39 7.80 26.35
N VAL A 65 3.72 7.35 25.27
CA VAL A 65 4.01 7.77 23.89
C VAL A 65 2.73 8.20 23.18
N ALA A 66 2.80 9.35 22.50
CA ALA A 66 1.79 9.78 21.53
C ALA A 66 2.16 9.25 20.14
N VAL A 67 1.15 8.79 19.41
CA VAL A 67 1.33 8.40 18.00
C VAL A 67 0.67 9.46 17.11
N ASP A 68 1.50 10.24 16.41
CA ASP A 68 1.05 11.24 15.43
C ASP A 68 0.89 10.57 14.07
N TRP A 69 -0.34 10.25 13.71
CA TRP A 69 -0.68 9.61 12.45
C TRP A 69 -0.78 10.60 11.30
N ARG A 70 0.11 10.47 10.30
CA ARG A 70 0.06 11.25 9.05
C ARG A 70 -0.62 10.41 7.97
N VAL A 71 -1.83 10.80 7.59
CA VAL A 71 -2.65 10.13 6.56
C VAL A 71 -2.79 11.08 5.40
N ILE A 72 -1.99 10.83 4.36
CA ILE A 72 -1.89 11.73 3.19
C ILE A 72 -2.75 11.20 2.03
N GLY A 73 -2.86 9.87 1.91
CA GLY A 73 -3.54 9.19 0.82
C GLY A 73 -3.00 7.78 0.63
N GLY A 74 -2.92 7.32 -0.60
CA GLY A 74 -2.31 6.04 -0.96
C GLY A 74 -0.77 6.07 -0.91
N THR A 75 -0.13 4.91 -1.14
CA THR A 75 1.32 4.78 -1.03
C THR A 75 2.08 5.63 -2.06
N SER A 76 1.51 5.87 -3.23
CA SER A 76 2.10 6.76 -4.24
C SER A 76 2.11 8.22 -3.78
N GLU A 77 1.05 8.68 -3.12
CA GLU A 77 0.99 10.05 -2.56
C GLU A 77 1.92 10.19 -1.35
N ILE A 78 2.04 9.15 -0.53
CA ILE A 78 3.02 9.09 0.55
C ILE A 78 4.45 9.18 0.01
N ALA A 79 4.76 8.45 -1.06
CA ALA A 79 6.09 8.50 -1.69
C ALA A 79 6.44 9.91 -2.19
N GLN A 80 5.48 10.61 -2.81
CA GLN A 80 5.65 12.00 -3.25
C GLN A 80 5.82 12.98 -2.08
N PHE A 81 5.04 12.79 -1.00
CA PHE A 81 5.17 13.59 0.21
C PHE A 81 6.56 13.43 0.86
N LEU A 82 7.02 12.19 1.03
CA LEU A 82 8.36 11.90 1.55
C LEU A 82 9.45 12.51 0.66
N GLU A 83 9.33 12.37 -0.66
CA GLU A 83 10.27 12.96 -1.60
C GLU A 83 10.36 14.48 -1.44
N GLY A 84 9.23 15.19 -1.43
CA GLY A 84 9.19 16.62 -1.23
C GLY A 84 9.74 17.05 0.14
N GLY A 85 9.44 16.31 1.19
CA GLY A 85 9.95 16.53 2.53
C GLY A 85 11.47 16.40 2.59
N TYR A 86 12.03 15.35 2.02
CA TYR A 86 13.49 15.15 1.95
C TYR A 86 14.19 16.18 1.08
N VAL A 87 13.60 16.59 -0.06
CA VAL A 87 14.13 17.68 -0.88
C VAL A 87 14.27 18.97 -0.06
N THR A 88 13.21 19.34 0.64
CA THR A 88 13.19 20.56 1.46
C THR A 88 14.21 20.48 2.61
N ALA A 89 14.23 19.36 3.33
CA ALA A 89 15.13 19.16 4.45
C ALA A 89 16.60 19.15 4.04
N PHE A 90 16.93 18.45 2.95
CA PHE A 90 18.31 18.42 2.46
C PHE A 90 18.74 19.73 1.82
N GLN A 91 17.86 20.43 1.11
CA GLN A 91 18.15 21.78 0.61
C GLN A 91 18.52 22.74 1.74
N ASN A 92 17.72 22.74 2.82
CA ASN A 92 18.00 23.59 3.98
C ASN A 92 19.34 23.22 4.65
N TYR A 93 19.64 21.92 4.76
CA TYR A 93 20.91 21.44 5.29
C TYR A 93 22.07 21.83 4.38
N TRP A 94 21.95 21.62 3.06
CA TRP A 94 22.96 21.88 2.06
C TRP A 94 23.31 23.37 1.95
N THR A 95 22.28 24.23 1.88
CA THR A 95 22.47 25.67 1.74
C THR A 95 22.72 26.37 3.08
N GLY A 96 21.93 26.06 4.09
CA GLY A 96 21.96 26.74 5.39
C GLY A 96 23.12 26.29 6.28
N LYS A 97 23.36 24.96 6.38
CA LYS A 97 24.41 24.43 7.27
C LYS A 97 25.77 24.29 6.57
N LEU A 98 25.78 23.90 5.29
CA LEU A 98 27.03 23.68 4.55
C LEU A 98 27.45 24.88 3.67
N GLY A 99 26.58 25.87 3.49
CA GLY A 99 26.85 27.05 2.68
C GLY A 99 27.06 26.75 1.18
N LYS A 100 26.56 25.63 0.68
CA LYS A 100 26.75 25.18 -0.70
C LYS A 100 25.61 25.59 -1.62
N PRO A 101 25.89 25.91 -2.91
CA PRO A 101 24.84 26.30 -3.84
C PRO A 101 23.92 25.12 -4.20
N TRP A 102 22.62 25.36 -4.16
CA TRP A 102 21.60 24.40 -4.62
C TRP A 102 21.40 24.48 -6.12
N SER A 103 21.20 23.32 -6.76
CA SER A 103 20.89 23.21 -8.18
C SER A 103 20.02 21.98 -8.47
N ALA A 104 19.37 21.96 -9.63
CA ALA A 104 18.61 20.79 -10.09
C ALA A 104 19.48 19.53 -10.17
N ALA A 105 20.77 19.66 -10.53
CA ALA A 105 21.70 18.54 -10.56
C ALA A 105 21.99 17.99 -9.15
N VAL A 106 22.17 18.85 -8.15
CA VAL A 106 22.31 18.45 -6.73
C VAL A 106 21.05 17.79 -6.23
N GLN A 107 19.88 18.35 -6.55
CA GLN A 107 18.59 17.77 -6.17
C GLN A 107 18.38 16.38 -6.76
N ALA A 108 18.67 16.18 -8.03
CA ALA A 108 18.56 14.88 -8.67
C ALA A 108 19.56 13.87 -8.10
N ALA A 109 20.76 14.32 -7.77
CA ALA A 109 21.86 13.47 -7.32
C ALA A 109 21.65 12.90 -5.93
N PHE A 110 21.24 13.71 -4.96
CA PHE A 110 21.17 13.23 -3.57
C PHE A 110 20.12 12.11 -3.38
N GLN A 111 19.11 12.04 -4.26
CA GLN A 111 18.06 11.03 -4.24
C GLN A 111 18.38 9.80 -5.11
N SER A 112 19.39 9.89 -6.00
CA SER A 112 19.69 8.84 -6.96
C SER A 112 20.47 7.70 -6.32
N ASP A 113 20.02 6.46 -6.54
CA ASP A 113 20.76 5.23 -6.22
C ASP A 113 21.87 4.94 -7.25
N ARG A 114 21.75 5.52 -8.46
CA ARG A 114 22.66 5.31 -9.58
C ARG A 114 23.15 6.63 -10.14
N LEU A 115 24.28 7.09 -9.67
CA LEU A 115 24.96 8.22 -10.27
C LEU A 115 25.78 7.77 -11.49
N ALA A 116 25.73 8.57 -12.55
CA ALA A 116 26.56 8.34 -13.72
C ALA A 116 28.06 8.31 -13.34
N ALA A 117 28.83 7.46 -14.03
CA ALA A 117 30.26 7.30 -13.73
C ALA A 117 31.06 8.60 -13.89
N ASP A 118 30.59 9.51 -14.75
CA ASP A 118 31.15 10.82 -15.05
C ASP A 118 30.45 11.98 -14.33
N ALA A 119 29.60 11.69 -13.32
CA ALA A 119 28.90 12.72 -12.57
C ALA A 119 29.90 13.73 -11.96
N PRO A 120 29.62 15.04 -12.02
CA PRO A 120 30.49 16.07 -11.46
C PRO A 120 30.77 15.84 -9.96
N PRO A 121 31.95 16.22 -9.45
CA PRO A 121 32.33 15.98 -8.05
C PRO A 121 31.31 16.50 -7.03
N GLY A 122 30.77 17.71 -7.24
CA GLY A 122 29.73 18.29 -6.34
C GLY A 122 28.40 17.54 -6.36
N VAL A 123 28.09 16.83 -7.44
CA VAL A 123 26.89 16.00 -7.58
C VAL A 123 27.06 14.69 -6.79
N ARG A 124 28.23 14.05 -6.88
CA ARG A 124 28.55 12.87 -6.06
C ARG A 124 28.60 13.19 -4.58
N GLU A 125 29.24 14.30 -4.23
CA GLU A 125 29.32 14.79 -2.87
C GLU A 125 27.93 14.98 -2.24
N ALA A 126 26.94 15.44 -2.98
CA ALA A 126 25.59 15.62 -2.49
C ALA A 126 24.98 14.28 -2.01
N ARG A 127 25.13 13.20 -2.79
CA ARG A 127 24.67 11.85 -2.40
C ARG A 127 25.41 11.33 -1.18
N GLU A 128 26.74 11.44 -1.15
CA GLU A 128 27.55 10.98 -0.04
C GLU A 128 27.23 11.71 1.27
N ILE A 129 27.06 13.03 1.21
CA ILE A 129 26.68 13.84 2.36
C ILE A 129 25.29 13.46 2.84
N PHE A 130 24.32 13.29 1.91
CA PHE A 130 22.97 12.86 2.30
C PHE A 130 22.97 11.55 3.05
N LEU A 131 23.63 10.52 2.53
CA LEU A 131 23.69 9.19 3.14
C LEU A 131 24.39 9.16 4.51
N ARG A 132 25.33 10.11 4.76
CA ARG A 132 26.01 10.22 6.06
C ARG A 132 25.35 11.20 7.02
N SER A 133 24.36 11.95 6.54
CA SER A 133 23.69 12.95 7.36
C SER A 133 22.54 12.34 8.17
N ALA A 134 22.15 13.04 9.24
CA ALA A 134 20.92 12.75 9.99
C ALA A 134 19.73 13.57 9.45
N VAL A 135 19.73 13.92 8.17
CA VAL A 135 18.63 14.68 7.57
C VAL A 135 17.41 13.79 7.43
N GLY A 136 16.32 14.19 8.09
CA GLY A 136 15.02 13.52 8.02
C GLY A 136 13.91 14.51 7.64
N CYS A 137 12.76 14.01 7.22
CA CYS A 137 11.59 14.81 6.86
C CYS A 137 10.54 14.91 7.99
N GLY A 138 10.91 14.54 9.22
CA GLY A 138 10.01 14.58 10.39
C GLY A 138 9.03 13.42 10.43
N ILE A 139 9.32 12.33 9.73
CA ILE A 139 8.59 11.06 9.80
C ILE A 139 9.52 10.02 10.40
N ASP A 140 9.07 9.33 11.45
CA ASP A 140 9.87 8.32 12.13
C ASP A 140 9.63 6.92 11.55
N LEU A 141 8.39 6.64 11.10
CA LEU A 141 8.02 5.34 10.55
C LEU A 141 7.08 5.47 9.35
N PHE A 142 7.36 4.73 8.29
CA PHE A 142 6.40 4.46 7.21
C PHE A 142 5.76 3.10 7.47
N PHE A 143 4.47 3.11 7.84
CA PHE A 143 3.71 1.91 8.20
C PHE A 143 2.63 1.60 7.17
N GLY A 144 2.77 0.47 6.50
CA GLY A 144 1.86 0.04 5.43
C GLY A 144 2.31 0.51 4.05
N GLY A 145 2.26 -0.40 3.12
CA GLY A 145 2.76 -0.31 1.75
C GLY A 145 3.16 -1.71 1.30
N GLY A 146 3.77 -1.83 0.16
CA GLY A 146 4.33 -3.08 -0.37
C GLY A 146 5.85 -3.06 -0.41
N THR A 147 6.43 -4.21 -0.74
CA THR A 147 7.87 -4.39 -0.94
C THR A 147 8.44 -3.35 -1.91
N TYR A 148 7.72 -3.05 -3.01
CA TYR A 148 8.12 -2.03 -3.97
C TYR A 148 8.27 -0.65 -3.34
N ASP A 149 7.28 -0.23 -2.53
CA ASP A 149 7.31 1.08 -1.88
C ASP A 149 8.51 1.23 -0.94
N PHE A 150 8.76 0.23 -0.11
CA PHE A 150 9.86 0.25 0.85
C PHE A 150 11.23 0.13 0.17
N SER A 151 11.37 -0.76 -0.82
CA SER A 151 12.62 -0.92 -1.57
C SER A 151 13.01 0.38 -2.27
N LYS A 152 12.05 1.10 -2.83
CA LYS A 152 12.28 2.41 -3.47
C LYS A 152 12.76 3.47 -2.46
N GLN A 153 12.18 3.52 -1.26
CA GLN A 153 12.64 4.43 -0.20
C GLN A 153 14.04 4.03 0.31
N ALA A 154 14.32 2.73 0.45
CA ALA A 154 15.62 2.23 0.83
C ALA A 154 16.71 2.58 -0.19
N GLN A 155 16.44 2.38 -1.50
CA GLN A 155 17.35 2.75 -2.59
C GLN A 155 17.61 4.26 -2.64
N ALA A 156 16.61 5.07 -2.36
CA ALA A 156 16.75 6.50 -2.24
C ALA A 156 17.60 6.92 -1.02
N GLY A 157 17.89 6.01 -0.08
CA GLY A 157 18.66 6.28 1.14
C GLY A 157 17.85 7.00 2.21
N ARG A 158 16.53 6.79 2.24
CA ARG A 158 15.60 7.44 3.16
C ARG A 158 15.21 6.57 4.35
N LEU A 159 15.62 5.30 4.33
CA LEU A 159 15.41 4.35 5.42
C LEU A 159 16.74 4.00 6.07
N VAL A 160 16.69 3.80 7.37
CA VAL A 160 17.85 3.40 8.20
C VAL A 160 17.65 1.98 8.71
N ASP A 161 18.73 1.32 9.10
CA ASP A 161 18.67 0.04 9.80
C ASP A 161 17.90 0.18 11.11
N SER A 162 16.88 -0.64 11.28
CA SER A 162 16.04 -0.68 12.48
C SER A 162 16.71 -1.37 13.68
N GLY A 163 17.81 -2.09 13.47
CA GLY A 163 18.46 -2.93 14.47
C GLY A 163 17.68 -4.19 14.85
N LEU A 164 16.50 -4.43 14.24
CA LEU A 164 15.63 -5.57 14.60
C LEU A 164 16.30 -6.92 14.36
N ARG A 165 17.15 -7.03 13.33
CA ARG A 165 17.86 -8.28 13.01
C ARG A 165 18.90 -8.65 14.07
N GLU A 166 19.53 -7.66 14.69
CA GLU A 166 20.45 -7.87 15.80
C GLU A 166 19.72 -8.18 17.10
N LEU A 167 18.57 -7.52 17.33
CA LEU A 167 17.77 -7.70 18.53
C LEU A 167 17.00 -9.02 18.55
N HIS A 168 16.56 -9.50 17.39
CA HIS A 168 15.70 -10.66 17.22
C HIS A 168 16.17 -11.55 16.05
N PRO A 169 17.39 -12.11 16.09
CA PRO A 169 17.91 -12.93 15.01
C PRO A 169 17.07 -14.20 14.76
N ASP A 170 16.38 -14.69 15.78
CA ASP A 170 15.48 -15.83 15.76
C ASP A 170 14.20 -15.59 14.91
N TRP A 171 13.83 -14.34 14.67
CA TRP A 171 12.69 -14.03 13.79
C TRP A 171 13.03 -14.18 12.30
N PHE A 172 14.27 -13.90 11.91
CA PHE A 172 14.72 -13.82 10.51
C PHE A 172 15.26 -15.16 10.02
N THR A 173 14.45 -16.19 10.13
CA THR A 173 14.74 -17.56 9.68
C THR A 173 13.68 -18.02 8.68
N ASP A 174 13.99 -19.04 7.89
CA ASP A 174 13.06 -19.58 6.90
C ASP A 174 11.77 -20.14 7.52
N ASP A 175 11.83 -20.56 8.79
CA ASP A 175 10.69 -21.12 9.53
C ASP A 175 9.78 -20.05 10.16
N VAL A 176 10.28 -18.84 10.44
CA VAL A 176 9.53 -17.79 11.13
C VAL A 176 9.17 -16.66 10.18
N ILE A 177 10.15 -15.90 9.70
CA ILE A 177 9.98 -14.86 8.69
C ILE A 177 10.99 -15.12 7.58
N PRO A 178 10.63 -15.91 6.55
CA PRO A 178 11.53 -16.23 5.46
C PRO A 178 11.93 -14.98 4.70
N ARG A 179 13.13 -15.01 4.08
CA ARG A 179 13.60 -13.89 3.25
C ARG A 179 12.67 -13.61 2.09
N THR A 180 12.16 -14.66 1.46
CA THR A 180 11.29 -14.58 0.28
C THR A 180 10.15 -15.57 0.39
N HIS A 181 8.98 -15.21 -0.15
CA HIS A 181 7.86 -16.12 -0.31
C HIS A 181 7.09 -15.76 -1.59
N GLY A 182 6.86 -16.74 -2.46
CA GLY A 182 6.14 -16.50 -3.71
C GLY A 182 6.82 -15.50 -4.67
N GLY A 183 8.13 -15.29 -4.53
CA GLY A 183 8.88 -14.29 -5.31
C GLY A 183 8.97 -12.90 -4.68
N GLU A 184 8.25 -12.66 -3.60
CA GLU A 184 8.28 -11.39 -2.85
C GLU A 184 9.28 -11.44 -1.70
N GLU A 185 10.02 -10.37 -1.50
CA GLU A 185 10.90 -10.20 -0.34
C GLU A 185 10.10 -9.73 0.88
N PHE A 186 10.34 -10.33 2.07
CA PHE A 186 9.68 -9.95 3.32
C PHE A 186 10.48 -8.97 4.16
N TRP A 187 11.75 -8.85 3.93
CA TRP A 187 12.62 -7.94 4.67
C TRP A 187 13.89 -7.61 3.90
N ASP A 188 14.40 -6.43 4.16
CA ASP A 188 15.63 -5.92 3.58
C ASP A 188 16.86 -6.51 4.30
N PRO A 189 17.90 -6.97 3.57
CA PRO A 189 19.12 -7.50 4.17
C PRO A 189 19.85 -6.51 5.08
N ASP A 190 19.70 -5.22 4.81
CA ASP A 190 20.32 -4.14 5.59
C ASP A 190 19.41 -3.68 6.76
N GLY A 191 18.30 -4.38 7.03
CA GLY A 191 17.43 -4.12 8.18
C GLY A 191 16.56 -2.86 8.08
N ARG A 192 16.48 -2.24 6.89
CA ARG A 192 15.82 -0.95 6.69
C ARG A 192 14.31 -1.03 6.61
N TRP A 193 13.75 -2.19 6.28
CA TRP A 193 12.31 -2.45 6.27
C TRP A 193 12.00 -3.92 6.53
N LEU A 194 10.80 -4.18 7.02
CA LEU A 194 10.30 -5.50 7.38
C LEU A 194 8.83 -5.62 6.98
N GLY A 195 8.48 -6.70 6.29
CA GLY A 195 7.09 -7.10 6.07
C GLY A 195 6.49 -7.71 7.34
N THR A 196 5.32 -7.23 7.73
CA THR A 196 4.62 -7.68 8.93
C THR A 196 3.38 -8.52 8.62
N VAL A 197 2.86 -8.43 7.40
CA VAL A 197 1.63 -9.10 6.97
C VAL A 197 1.79 -9.55 5.52
N LEU A 198 1.44 -10.80 5.24
CA LEU A 198 1.22 -11.28 3.89
C LEU A 198 -0.23 -10.98 3.51
N SER A 199 -0.43 -10.23 2.44
CA SER A 199 -1.75 -9.89 1.92
C SER A 199 -1.88 -10.25 0.45
N SER A 200 -3.12 -10.26 -0.02
CA SER A 200 -3.47 -10.55 -1.41
C SER A 200 -4.57 -9.60 -1.89
N TYR A 201 -4.83 -9.59 -3.19
CA TYR A 201 -5.91 -8.80 -3.78
C TYR A 201 -7.10 -9.69 -4.09
N GLY A 202 -8.29 -9.11 -4.03
CA GLY A 202 -9.50 -9.86 -4.36
C GLY A 202 -10.70 -9.00 -4.66
N ILE A 203 -11.82 -9.68 -4.81
CA ILE A 203 -13.10 -9.12 -5.18
C ILE A 203 -14.01 -9.14 -3.96
N ILE A 204 -14.35 -7.97 -3.45
CA ILE A 204 -15.47 -7.82 -2.52
C ILE A 204 -16.74 -7.59 -3.32
N TYR A 205 -17.86 -8.16 -2.88
CA TYR A 205 -19.13 -8.04 -3.58
C TYR A 205 -20.33 -8.07 -2.64
N ASN A 206 -21.42 -7.43 -3.08
CA ASN A 206 -22.70 -7.39 -2.40
C ASN A 206 -23.70 -8.31 -3.11
N ARG A 207 -24.11 -9.39 -2.45
CA ARG A 207 -25.04 -10.38 -3.03
C ARG A 207 -26.40 -9.81 -3.40
N ASP A 208 -26.90 -8.81 -2.66
CA ASP A 208 -28.16 -8.17 -2.98
C ASP A 208 -28.06 -7.35 -4.27
N SER A 209 -26.96 -6.61 -4.43
CA SER A 209 -26.68 -5.87 -5.65
C SER A 209 -26.48 -6.80 -6.85
N LEU A 210 -25.74 -7.91 -6.68
CA LEU A 210 -25.58 -8.91 -7.75
C LEU A 210 -26.94 -9.48 -8.19
N ARG A 211 -27.80 -9.83 -7.23
CA ARG A 211 -29.16 -10.32 -7.54
C ARG A 211 -29.99 -9.26 -8.25
N ARG A 212 -29.94 -8.00 -7.82
CA ARG A 212 -30.62 -6.86 -8.47
C ARG A 212 -30.20 -6.71 -9.93
N LEU A 213 -28.93 -6.99 -10.24
CA LEU A 213 -28.37 -6.92 -11.59
C LEU A 213 -28.60 -8.20 -12.42
N GLY A 214 -29.32 -9.18 -11.88
CA GLY A 214 -29.57 -10.44 -12.56
C GLY A 214 -28.34 -11.36 -12.68
N PHE A 215 -27.32 -11.16 -11.82
CA PHE A 215 -26.15 -12.04 -11.77
C PHE A 215 -26.41 -13.17 -10.78
N ALA A 216 -26.62 -14.37 -11.31
CA ALA A 216 -26.85 -15.59 -10.51
C ALA A 216 -25.60 -16.49 -10.40
N GLY A 217 -24.50 -16.11 -11.02
CA GLY A 217 -23.23 -16.84 -11.01
C GLY A 217 -22.40 -16.60 -9.74
N GLU A 218 -21.28 -17.29 -9.67
CA GLU A 218 -20.25 -17.02 -8.68
C GLU A 218 -19.12 -16.19 -9.31
N LEU A 219 -18.66 -15.17 -8.59
CA LEU A 219 -17.48 -14.41 -8.99
C LEU A 219 -16.23 -15.27 -8.70
N ARG A 220 -15.37 -15.45 -9.70
CA ARG A 220 -14.20 -16.35 -9.60
C ARG A 220 -12.92 -15.78 -10.17
N SER A 221 -13.01 -14.75 -11.01
CA SER A 221 -11.85 -14.25 -11.75
C SER A 221 -11.91 -12.74 -11.96
N TRP A 222 -10.78 -12.15 -12.30
CA TRP A 222 -10.71 -10.74 -12.65
C TRP A 222 -11.58 -10.37 -13.87
N SER A 223 -11.80 -11.32 -14.79
CA SER A 223 -12.66 -11.10 -15.96
C SER A 223 -14.13 -10.89 -15.60
N ASP A 224 -14.56 -11.29 -14.41
CA ASP A 224 -15.94 -11.07 -13.96
C ASP A 224 -16.25 -9.58 -13.78
N PHE A 225 -15.24 -8.75 -13.48
CA PHE A 225 -15.40 -7.28 -13.46
C PHE A 225 -15.75 -6.69 -14.84
N ALA A 226 -15.44 -7.38 -15.93
CA ALA A 226 -15.65 -6.92 -17.29
C ALA A 226 -17.06 -7.24 -17.83
N ASP A 227 -17.93 -7.90 -17.06
CA ASP A 227 -19.29 -8.19 -17.45
C ASP A 227 -20.09 -6.87 -17.61
N PRO A 228 -20.72 -6.62 -18.77
CA PRO A 228 -21.41 -5.35 -19.04
C PRO A 228 -22.60 -5.07 -18.10
N ARG A 229 -23.11 -6.07 -17.37
CA ARG A 229 -24.13 -5.85 -16.33
C ARG A 229 -23.62 -4.98 -15.18
N PHE A 230 -22.31 -4.87 -15.01
CA PHE A 230 -21.69 -4.10 -13.92
C PHE A 230 -21.28 -2.68 -14.31
N VAL A 231 -21.75 -2.15 -15.45
CA VAL A 231 -21.51 -0.75 -15.83
C VAL A 231 -22.00 0.20 -14.73
N GLY A 232 -21.09 1.00 -14.16
CA GLY A 232 -21.39 1.92 -13.06
C GLY A 232 -21.59 1.26 -11.69
N GLU A 233 -21.22 -0.02 -11.55
CA GLU A 233 -21.44 -0.81 -10.33
C GLU A 233 -20.12 -1.35 -9.74
N VAL A 234 -18.98 -0.99 -10.32
CA VAL A 234 -17.66 -1.40 -9.86
C VAL A 234 -16.98 -0.24 -9.11
N ALA A 235 -16.55 -0.51 -7.89
CA ALA A 235 -15.75 0.41 -7.08
C ALA A 235 -14.25 0.11 -7.25
N LEU A 236 -13.48 1.10 -7.67
CA LEU A 236 -12.03 0.99 -7.87
C LEU A 236 -11.29 2.13 -7.16
N ALA A 237 -10.02 1.89 -6.83
CA ALA A 237 -9.10 2.97 -6.56
C ALA A 237 -8.26 3.30 -7.81
N ASP A 238 -7.78 4.53 -7.88
CA ASP A 238 -6.93 5.02 -8.95
C ASP A 238 -5.52 4.40 -8.82
N PRO A 239 -5.05 3.63 -9.81
CA PRO A 239 -3.73 3.00 -9.74
C PRO A 239 -2.57 4.00 -9.71
N THR A 240 -2.78 5.25 -10.13
CA THR A 240 -1.75 6.30 -10.05
C THR A 240 -1.58 6.84 -8.62
N LYS A 241 -2.55 6.59 -7.73
CA LYS A 241 -2.54 7.04 -6.33
C LYS A 241 -2.38 5.88 -5.35
N SER A 242 -2.92 4.72 -5.68
CA SER A 242 -2.89 3.51 -4.85
C SER A 242 -1.91 2.48 -5.41
N GLY A 243 -0.75 2.32 -4.76
CA GLY A 243 0.25 1.33 -5.15
C GLY A 243 -0.30 -0.10 -5.16
N SER A 244 -1.12 -0.47 -4.18
CA SER A 244 -1.75 -1.80 -4.13
C SER A 244 -2.69 -2.07 -5.32
N ILE A 245 -3.37 -1.06 -5.85
CA ILE A 245 -4.22 -1.24 -7.04
C ILE A 245 -3.40 -1.27 -8.32
N ALA A 246 -2.31 -0.49 -8.40
CA ALA A 246 -1.34 -0.60 -9.49
C ALA A 246 -0.79 -2.02 -9.59
N GLU A 247 -0.34 -2.58 -8.46
CA GLU A 247 0.17 -3.95 -8.36
C GLU A 247 -0.89 -5.00 -8.71
N ALA A 248 -2.15 -4.82 -8.27
CA ALA A 248 -3.24 -5.71 -8.67
C ALA A 248 -3.47 -5.70 -10.19
N PHE A 249 -3.35 -4.54 -10.84
CA PHE A 249 -3.46 -4.44 -12.31
C PHE A 249 -2.26 -5.07 -13.02
N GLU A 250 -1.05 -4.91 -12.49
CA GLU A 250 0.13 -5.62 -13.00
C GLU A 250 -0.05 -7.13 -12.91
N ASN A 251 -0.55 -7.62 -11.78
CA ASN A 251 -0.87 -9.04 -11.59
C ASN A 251 -1.92 -9.55 -12.59
N MET A 252 -2.94 -8.75 -12.92
CA MET A 252 -3.90 -9.10 -13.98
C MET A 252 -3.21 -9.27 -15.34
N ILE A 253 -2.29 -8.36 -15.69
CA ILE A 253 -1.51 -8.44 -16.93
C ILE A 253 -0.65 -9.71 -16.91
N GLN A 254 0.06 -9.97 -15.84
CA GLN A 254 0.91 -11.16 -15.69
C GLN A 254 0.09 -12.45 -15.79
N GLN A 255 -1.11 -12.51 -15.19
CA GLN A 255 -2.01 -13.65 -15.34
C GLN A 255 -2.40 -13.90 -16.80
N GLN A 256 -2.70 -12.83 -17.57
CA GLN A 256 -3.00 -12.99 -19.00
C GLN A 256 -1.80 -13.52 -19.79
N MET A 257 -0.56 -13.09 -19.45
CA MET A 257 0.66 -13.65 -20.01
C MET A 257 0.80 -15.14 -19.69
N GLN A 258 0.56 -15.54 -18.44
CA GLN A 258 0.60 -16.93 -18.01
C GLN A 258 -0.48 -17.78 -18.70
N HIS A 259 -1.69 -17.28 -18.81
CA HIS A 259 -2.76 -17.96 -19.53
C HIS A 259 -2.38 -18.17 -20.99
N ARG A 260 -1.80 -17.16 -21.65
CA ARG A 260 -1.37 -17.27 -23.03
C ARG A 260 -0.20 -18.23 -23.19
N LEU A 261 0.77 -18.21 -22.28
CA LEU A 261 1.90 -19.14 -22.30
C LEU A 261 1.42 -20.60 -22.24
N ARG A 262 0.52 -20.93 -21.30
CA ARG A 262 -0.05 -22.28 -21.17
C ARG A 262 -0.81 -22.69 -22.43
N ALA A 263 -1.58 -21.77 -23.03
CA ALA A 263 -2.29 -22.04 -24.27
C ALA A 263 -1.35 -22.33 -25.44
N LEU A 264 -0.25 -21.56 -25.57
CA LEU A 264 0.77 -21.79 -26.60
C LEU A 264 1.55 -23.08 -26.34
N GLN A 265 1.87 -23.42 -25.11
CA GLN A 265 2.51 -24.69 -24.76
C GLN A 265 1.67 -25.90 -25.19
N ALA A 266 0.34 -25.80 -25.00
CA ALA A 266 -0.58 -26.87 -25.39
C ALA A 266 -0.81 -26.95 -26.92
N ALA A 267 -0.89 -25.81 -27.61
CA ALA A 267 -1.23 -25.75 -29.03
C ALA A 267 0.00 -25.97 -29.94
N GLU A 268 1.16 -25.49 -29.52
CA GLU A 268 2.38 -25.42 -30.34
C GLU A 268 3.60 -25.99 -29.60
N PRO A 269 3.57 -27.30 -29.21
CA PRO A 269 4.65 -27.89 -28.38
C PRO A 269 6.02 -27.93 -29.10
N ALA A 270 6.04 -27.89 -30.43
CA ALA A 270 7.27 -27.91 -31.23
C ALA A 270 8.01 -26.57 -31.34
N VAL A 271 7.33 -25.45 -31.00
CA VAL A 271 7.96 -24.13 -30.96
C VAL A 271 8.88 -24.05 -29.76
N ASP A 272 10.06 -23.43 -29.90
CA ASP A 272 11.00 -23.28 -28.79
C ASP A 272 10.44 -22.41 -27.64
N ALA A 273 10.92 -22.65 -26.42
CA ALA A 273 10.40 -22.03 -25.23
C ALA A 273 10.51 -20.48 -25.25
N LYS A 274 11.64 -19.95 -25.75
CA LYS A 274 11.88 -18.50 -25.79
C LYS A 274 10.94 -17.79 -26.77
N THR A 275 10.67 -18.39 -27.91
CA THR A 275 9.71 -17.86 -28.91
C THR A 275 8.30 -17.87 -28.33
N ARG A 276 7.87 -18.97 -27.69
CA ARG A 276 6.57 -19.04 -27.01
C ARG A 276 6.44 -18.00 -25.90
N GLU A 277 7.47 -17.85 -25.07
CA GLU A 277 7.47 -16.84 -23.98
C GLU A 277 7.35 -15.43 -24.55
N THR A 278 8.15 -15.07 -25.57
CA THR A 278 8.09 -13.75 -26.20
C THR A 278 6.69 -13.47 -26.77
N GLN A 279 6.08 -14.45 -27.41
CA GLN A 279 4.72 -14.33 -27.93
C GLN A 279 3.70 -14.21 -26.80
N ALA A 280 3.82 -15.02 -25.74
CA ALA A 280 2.93 -14.99 -24.59
C ALA A 280 2.98 -13.64 -23.84
N VAL A 281 4.16 -13.08 -23.66
CA VAL A 281 4.34 -11.74 -23.07
C VAL A 281 3.63 -10.69 -23.92
N ARG A 282 3.89 -10.66 -25.23
CA ARG A 282 3.28 -9.66 -26.12
C ARG A 282 1.75 -9.74 -26.14
N GLU A 283 1.20 -10.94 -26.36
CA GLU A 283 -0.23 -11.13 -26.50
C GLU A 283 -0.96 -11.02 -25.14
N GLY A 284 -0.35 -11.57 -24.09
CA GLY A 284 -0.88 -11.46 -22.73
C GLY A 284 -0.87 -10.04 -22.20
N TRP A 285 0.16 -9.23 -22.52
CA TRP A 285 0.18 -7.80 -22.21
C TRP A 285 -1.02 -7.07 -22.80
N LEU A 286 -1.27 -7.28 -24.11
CA LEU A 286 -2.41 -6.65 -24.79
C LEU A 286 -3.75 -7.12 -24.21
N ALA A 287 -3.88 -8.42 -23.88
CA ALA A 287 -5.08 -8.97 -23.26
C ALA A 287 -5.31 -8.39 -21.85
N GLY A 288 -4.25 -8.24 -21.06
CA GLY A 288 -4.30 -7.63 -19.74
C GLY A 288 -4.72 -6.18 -19.77
N LEU A 289 -4.13 -5.36 -20.64
CA LEU A 289 -4.54 -3.98 -20.82
C LEU A 289 -5.99 -3.84 -21.28
N ARG A 290 -6.45 -4.73 -22.17
CA ARG A 290 -7.85 -4.74 -22.58
C ARG A 290 -8.80 -5.13 -21.44
N LEU A 291 -8.42 -6.09 -20.61
CA LEU A 291 -9.18 -6.45 -19.41
C LEU A 291 -9.29 -5.24 -18.47
N ILE A 292 -8.19 -4.55 -18.19
CA ILE A 292 -8.18 -3.34 -17.35
C ILE A 292 -9.07 -2.25 -17.93
N GLN A 293 -9.04 -2.04 -19.26
CA GLN A 293 -9.94 -1.09 -19.92
C GLN A 293 -11.43 -1.45 -19.71
N LEU A 294 -11.80 -2.72 -19.82
CA LEU A 294 -13.17 -3.18 -19.61
C LEU A 294 -13.60 -3.02 -18.15
N ILE A 295 -12.70 -3.35 -17.21
CA ILE A 295 -12.91 -3.13 -15.77
C ILE A 295 -13.13 -1.64 -15.50
N GLY A 296 -12.27 -0.78 -16.07
CA GLY A 296 -12.37 0.67 -15.94
C GLY A 296 -13.65 1.24 -16.56
N ALA A 297 -14.14 0.66 -17.67
CA ALA A 297 -15.41 1.05 -18.29
C ALA A 297 -16.63 0.74 -17.41
N ASN A 298 -16.54 -0.28 -16.55
CA ASN A 298 -17.57 -0.64 -15.59
C ASN A 298 -17.46 0.12 -14.26
N ALA A 299 -16.36 0.87 -14.06
CA ALA A 299 -16.14 1.60 -12.83
C ALA A 299 -17.16 2.72 -12.65
N ARG A 300 -17.72 2.82 -11.44
CA ARG A 300 -18.55 3.94 -11.02
C ARG A 300 -17.73 5.19 -10.76
N TYR A 301 -16.53 4.98 -10.19
CA TYR A 301 -15.56 6.01 -9.81
C TYR A 301 -14.19 5.39 -9.56
N PHE A 302 -13.19 6.26 -9.42
CA PHE A 302 -11.85 5.93 -8.95
C PHE A 302 -11.56 6.75 -7.70
N THR A 303 -11.24 6.06 -6.59
CA THR A 303 -10.86 6.71 -5.32
C THR A 303 -9.34 6.87 -5.22
N ASP A 304 -8.88 7.64 -4.25
CA ASP A 304 -7.46 7.84 -3.96
C ASP A 304 -6.82 6.67 -3.20
N THR A 305 -7.62 5.84 -2.53
CA THR A 305 -7.12 4.69 -1.75
C THR A 305 -7.98 3.44 -1.95
N SER A 306 -7.38 2.26 -1.75
CA SER A 306 -8.07 0.96 -1.80
C SER A 306 -8.97 0.68 -0.59
N GLN A 307 -9.07 1.60 0.37
CA GLN A 307 -9.90 1.45 1.57
C GLN A 307 -11.39 1.71 1.30
N LYS A 308 -11.69 2.66 0.42
CA LYS A 308 -13.07 3.10 0.17
C LYS A 308 -13.92 2.07 -0.59
N PRO A 309 -13.43 1.39 -1.65
CA PRO A 309 -14.20 0.40 -2.38
C PRO A 309 -14.91 -0.64 -1.50
N PRO A 310 -14.27 -1.30 -0.51
CA PRO A 310 -14.95 -2.25 0.37
C PRO A 310 -16.08 -1.63 1.18
N ILE A 311 -15.95 -0.39 1.61
CA ILE A 311 -16.96 0.32 2.40
C ILE A 311 -18.21 0.57 1.55
N ASP A 312 -18.03 1.06 0.31
CA ASP A 312 -19.13 1.39 -0.60
C ASP A 312 -19.88 0.14 -1.08
N VAL A 313 -19.14 -0.96 -1.30
CA VAL A 313 -19.77 -2.25 -1.61
C VAL A 313 -20.56 -2.76 -0.41
N ALA A 314 -20.05 -2.63 0.81
CA ALA A 314 -20.75 -3.01 2.02
C ALA A 314 -21.99 -2.14 2.26
N ALA A 315 -21.95 -0.86 1.91
CA ALA A 315 -23.11 0.04 1.95
C ALA A 315 -24.16 -0.26 0.88
N GLY A 316 -23.76 -0.89 -0.23
CA GLY A 316 -24.64 -1.19 -1.38
C GLY A 316 -24.57 -0.13 -2.48
N ASP A 317 -23.66 0.82 -2.40
CA ASP A 317 -23.44 1.86 -3.41
C ASP A 317 -22.86 1.29 -4.70
N CYS A 318 -22.07 0.22 -4.59
CA CYS A 318 -21.56 -0.57 -5.71
C CYS A 318 -21.84 -2.05 -5.50
N ALA A 319 -21.91 -2.81 -6.60
CA ALA A 319 -22.15 -4.24 -6.55
C ALA A 319 -20.88 -5.03 -6.20
N MET A 320 -19.73 -4.53 -6.64
CA MET A 320 -18.44 -5.18 -6.40
C MET A 320 -17.30 -4.16 -6.40
N GLY A 321 -16.16 -4.56 -5.87
CA GLY A 321 -14.96 -3.73 -5.83
C GLY A 321 -13.69 -4.55 -5.71
N LEU A 322 -12.58 -3.95 -6.17
CA LEU A 322 -11.24 -4.50 -6.03
C LEU A 322 -10.60 -3.93 -4.76
N CYS A 323 -10.07 -4.80 -3.91
CA CYS A 323 -9.41 -4.38 -2.68
C CYS A 323 -8.38 -5.41 -2.18
N ILE A 324 -7.59 -4.97 -1.21
CA ILE A 324 -6.72 -5.85 -0.42
C ILE A 324 -7.61 -6.76 0.46
N ASP A 325 -7.20 -8.01 0.65
CA ASP A 325 -7.97 -9.04 1.32
C ASP A 325 -8.41 -8.66 2.74
N PHE A 326 -7.53 -8.07 3.55
CA PHE A 326 -7.89 -7.69 4.91
C PHE A 326 -8.95 -6.57 4.96
N TYR A 327 -8.99 -5.64 4.00
CA TYR A 327 -10.06 -4.65 3.92
C TYR A 327 -11.40 -5.31 3.52
N GLY A 328 -11.36 -6.20 2.52
CA GLY A 328 -12.55 -6.93 2.08
C GLY A 328 -13.11 -7.84 3.17
N ARG A 329 -12.26 -8.64 3.80
CA ARG A 329 -12.64 -9.55 4.89
C ARG A 329 -13.12 -8.79 6.13
N GLN A 330 -12.51 -7.64 6.45
CA GLN A 330 -12.96 -6.79 7.55
C GLN A 330 -14.40 -6.31 7.33
N GLN A 331 -14.75 -5.87 6.12
CA GLN A 331 -16.11 -5.43 5.82
C GLN A 331 -17.10 -6.60 5.82
N GLN A 332 -16.72 -7.76 5.30
CA GLN A 332 -17.51 -8.98 5.38
C GLN A 332 -17.84 -9.33 6.83
N GLU A 333 -16.83 -9.34 7.70
CA GLU A 333 -17.01 -9.65 9.12
C GLU A 333 -17.83 -8.57 9.86
N ALA A 334 -17.62 -7.30 9.57
CA ALA A 334 -18.38 -6.21 10.16
C ALA A 334 -19.89 -6.29 9.84
N VAL A 335 -20.24 -6.66 8.61
CA VAL A 335 -21.63 -6.86 8.20
C VAL A 335 -22.21 -8.11 8.87
N ARG A 336 -21.46 -9.21 8.91
CA ARG A 336 -21.87 -10.45 9.58
C ARG A 336 -22.21 -10.22 11.05
N ARG A 337 -21.39 -9.45 11.79
CA ARG A 337 -21.62 -9.11 13.19
C ARG A 337 -22.86 -8.26 13.44
N ARG A 338 -23.29 -7.50 12.44
CA ARG A 338 -24.53 -6.69 12.51
C ARG A 338 -25.82 -7.50 12.24
N GLY A 339 -25.70 -8.80 11.98
CA GLY A 339 -26.83 -9.68 11.70
C GLY A 339 -27.19 -9.87 10.22
N ASP A 340 -26.48 -9.19 9.30
CA ASP A 340 -26.63 -9.31 7.84
C ASP A 340 -25.61 -10.32 7.26
N SER A 341 -25.53 -11.50 7.86
CA SER A 341 -24.39 -12.39 7.81
C SER A 341 -23.87 -12.80 6.43
N GLU A 342 -24.75 -12.85 5.43
CA GLU A 342 -24.40 -13.38 4.11
C GLU A 342 -24.40 -12.33 2.97
N ARG A 343 -24.71 -11.08 3.29
CA ARG A 343 -24.86 -10.03 2.27
C ARG A 343 -23.55 -9.70 1.55
N ILE A 344 -22.46 -9.63 2.28
CA ILE A 344 -21.14 -9.31 1.72
C ILE A 344 -20.31 -10.57 1.59
N GLY A 345 -19.71 -10.76 0.41
CA GLY A 345 -18.76 -11.80 0.12
C GLY A 345 -17.39 -11.24 -0.28
N TYR A 346 -16.37 -12.03 -0.06
CA TYR A 346 -15.02 -11.79 -0.56
C TYR A 346 -14.51 -13.05 -1.22
N VAL A 347 -13.86 -12.91 -2.37
CA VAL A 347 -13.24 -14.02 -3.10
C VAL A 347 -11.85 -13.63 -3.60
N SER A 348 -10.90 -14.53 -3.42
CA SER A 348 -9.60 -14.47 -4.11
C SER A 348 -9.79 -15.01 -5.52
N PRO A 349 -9.34 -14.30 -6.57
CA PRO A 349 -9.54 -14.74 -7.95
C PRO A 349 -8.84 -16.05 -8.26
N ALA A 350 -9.42 -16.84 -9.15
CA ALA A 350 -8.79 -18.04 -9.68
C ALA A 350 -7.45 -17.67 -10.38
N GLY A 351 -6.41 -18.46 -10.10
CA GLY A 351 -5.05 -18.17 -10.57
C GLY A 351 -4.22 -17.31 -9.61
N GLY A 352 -4.81 -16.93 -8.46
CA GLY A 352 -4.14 -16.13 -7.43
C GLY A 352 -4.19 -14.63 -7.70
N SER A 353 -3.67 -13.86 -6.78
CA SER A 353 -3.64 -12.39 -6.83
C SER A 353 -2.22 -11.81 -6.72
N ALA A 354 -1.22 -12.68 -6.55
CA ALA A 354 0.19 -12.33 -6.59
C ALA A 354 0.90 -13.40 -7.43
N VAL A 355 0.89 -13.23 -8.76
CA VAL A 355 1.54 -14.17 -9.69
C VAL A 355 2.60 -13.40 -10.45
N ALA A 356 3.86 -13.59 -10.07
CA ALA A 356 4.96 -13.16 -10.90
C ALA A 356 4.98 -13.97 -12.21
N PHE A 357 5.23 -13.30 -13.34
CA PHE A 357 5.56 -13.98 -14.57
C PHE A 357 7.01 -14.50 -14.42
N VAL A 358 7.14 -15.75 -14.00
CA VAL A 358 8.43 -16.42 -13.92
C VAL A 358 8.69 -17.08 -15.28
N SER A 359 9.68 -16.58 -16.01
CA SER A 359 10.23 -17.35 -17.12
C SER A 359 10.93 -18.59 -16.54
N ASP A 360 10.78 -19.74 -17.20
CA ASP A 360 11.51 -20.97 -16.85
C ASP A 360 13.02 -20.90 -17.18
N HIS A 361 13.61 -19.72 -17.09
CA HIS A 361 15.04 -19.58 -17.10
C HIS A 361 15.59 -19.98 -15.72
N GLN A 362 15.77 -21.29 -15.54
CA GLN A 362 16.83 -21.76 -14.65
C GLN A 362 18.12 -21.05 -15.11
N ALA A 363 18.69 -20.24 -14.22
CA ALA A 363 20.06 -19.80 -14.40
C ALA A 363 20.90 -21.05 -14.71
N PRO A 364 21.82 -21.00 -15.71
CA PRO A 364 22.68 -22.14 -15.96
C PRO A 364 23.38 -22.48 -14.64
N ASP A 365 23.28 -23.76 -14.29
CA ASP A 365 24.02 -24.38 -13.20
C ASP A 365 25.51 -24.08 -13.44
N ASP A 366 26.04 -23.08 -12.75
CA ASP A 366 27.49 -22.88 -12.62
C ASP A 366 28.01 -24.00 -11.74
N ARG A 367 28.37 -25.13 -12.42
CA ARG A 367 29.25 -26.14 -11.85
C ARG A 367 30.69 -25.78 -12.10
#